data_991ea35104be213757fbad7b4dd4190c
#
_entry.id   991ea35104be213757fbad7b4dd4190c
#
_cell.length_a   1.000
_cell.length_b   1.000
_cell.length_c   1.000
_cell.angle_alpha   90.00
_cell.angle_beta   90.00
_cell.angle_gamma   90.00
#
_symmetry.space_group_name_H-M   'P 1'
#
loop_
_entity.id
_entity.type
_entity.pdbx_description
1 polymer ?
#
loop_
_entity_poly.entity_id
_entity_poly.type
_entity_poly.pdbx_seq_one_letter_code
_entity_poly.pdbx_strand_id
1 'polypeptide(L)' 'FIPHQANVRIIDQMAKALGLDPDLPVARDIRTTANTSAASVPLAMERMLREGEIESGGLALQIGFGAGLVWAAQVVTIP' A
#
# COMPACT_ATOMS: atom_id res chain seq x y z
N PHE A 1 -5.47 1.90 0.65
CA PHE A 1 -4.81 0.58 0.69
C PHE A 1 -3.36 0.71 0.29
N ILE A 2 -2.46 0.37 1.21
CA ILE A 2 -1.02 0.52 1.01
C ILE A 2 -0.35 -0.84 1.21
N PRO A 3 -0.32 -1.69 0.16
CA PRO A 3 0.36 -2.97 0.23
C PRO A 3 1.86 -2.81 -0.04
N HIS A 4 2.62 -3.86 0.26
CA HIS A 4 4.02 -3.94 -0.15
C HIS A 4 4.17 -3.71 -1.65
N GLN A 5 5.08 -2.83 -2.03
CA GLN A 5 5.27 -2.39 -3.41
C GLN A 5 6.24 -3.31 -4.17
N ALA A 6 5.76 -4.48 -4.59
CA ALA A 6 6.57 -5.45 -5.33
C ALA A 6 6.14 -5.59 -6.79
N ASN A 7 4.83 -5.58 -7.06
CA ASN A 7 4.31 -5.83 -8.41
C ASN A 7 2.88 -5.29 -8.51
N VAL A 8 2.61 -4.46 -9.52
CA VAL A 8 1.27 -3.86 -9.72
C VAL A 8 0.19 -4.92 -9.90
N ARG A 9 0.49 -6.00 -10.62
CA ARG A 9 -0.50 -7.07 -10.83
C ARG A 9 -0.93 -7.70 -9.52
N ILE A 10 0.02 -7.94 -8.61
CA ILE A 10 -0.30 -8.51 -7.29
C ILE A 10 -1.11 -7.52 -6.47
N ILE A 11 -0.76 -6.23 -6.51
CA ILE A 11 -1.51 -5.18 -5.82
C ILE A 11 -2.96 -5.16 -6.31
N ASP A 12 -3.18 -5.18 -7.61
CA ASP A 12 -4.52 -5.14 -8.19
C ASP A 12 -5.32 -6.41 -7.86
N GLN A 13 -4.68 -7.58 -7.86
CA GLN A 13 -5.32 -8.83 -7.46
C GLN A 13 -5.73 -8.82 -5.99
N MET A 14 -4.89 -8.30 -5.11
CA MET A 14 -5.23 -8.18 -3.68
C MET A 14 -6.41 -7.23 -3.47
N ALA A 15 -6.41 -6.07 -4.13
CA ALA A 15 -7.51 -5.12 -4.02
C ALA A 15 -8.82 -5.74 -4.47
N LYS A 16 -8.81 -6.50 -5.56
CA LYS A 16 -9.97 -7.20 -6.07
C LYS A 16 -10.44 -8.30 -5.12
N ALA A 17 -9.51 -9.10 -4.60
CA ALA A 17 -9.83 -10.19 -3.69
C ALA A 17 -10.42 -9.70 -2.37
N LEU A 18 -9.98 -8.53 -1.90
CA LEU A 18 -10.49 -7.90 -0.68
C LEU A 18 -11.83 -7.19 -0.90
N GLY A 19 -12.28 -7.06 -2.16
CA GLY A 19 -13.52 -6.37 -2.48
C GLY A 19 -13.49 -4.88 -2.18
N LEU A 20 -12.33 -4.25 -2.34
CA LEU A 20 -12.18 -2.83 -2.06
C LEU A 20 -12.96 -1.98 -3.06
N ASP A 21 -13.46 -0.83 -2.58
CA ASP A 21 -14.15 0.13 -3.42
C ASP A 21 -13.23 0.59 -4.56
N PRO A 22 -13.70 0.60 -5.83
CA PRO A 22 -12.87 1.06 -6.96
C PRO A 22 -12.34 2.48 -6.81
N ASP A 23 -13.03 3.33 -6.05
CA ASP A 23 -12.63 4.72 -5.84
C ASP A 23 -11.65 4.88 -4.68
N LEU A 24 -11.37 3.80 -3.93
CA LEU A 24 -10.44 3.84 -2.82
C LEU A 24 -9.01 4.07 -3.32
N PRO A 25 -8.27 5.05 -2.76
CA PRO A 25 -6.87 5.24 -3.13
C PRO A 25 -6.05 3.99 -2.83
N VAL A 26 -5.29 3.52 -3.83
CA VAL A 26 -4.42 2.35 -3.73
C VAL A 26 -3.00 2.75 -4.14
N ALA A 27 -2.03 2.47 -3.27
CA ALA A 27 -0.63 2.77 -3.58
C ALA A 27 -0.12 1.87 -4.71
N ARG A 28 0.46 2.48 -5.74
CA ARG A 28 1.08 1.81 -6.89
C ARG A 28 2.43 2.41 -7.22
N ASP A 29 3.22 2.69 -6.19
CA ASP A 29 4.52 3.36 -6.34
C ASP A 29 5.52 2.52 -7.12
N ILE A 30 5.31 1.20 -7.19
CA ILE A 30 6.17 0.31 -7.96
C ILE A 30 6.22 0.69 -9.45
N ARG A 31 5.25 1.45 -9.94
CA ARG A 31 5.26 1.94 -11.33
C ARG A 31 6.38 2.93 -11.60
N THR A 32 6.80 3.68 -10.59
CA THR A 32 7.78 4.76 -10.71
C THR A 32 9.02 4.56 -9.86
N THR A 33 8.94 3.71 -8.84
CA THR A 33 10.06 3.39 -7.96
C THR A 33 10.33 1.90 -7.98
N ALA A 34 11.59 1.52 -7.80
CA ALA A 34 11.96 0.11 -7.67
C ALA A 34 11.42 -0.47 -6.36
N ASN A 35 11.37 -1.79 -6.28
CA ASN A 35 11.02 -2.48 -5.05
C ASN A 35 12.03 -2.14 -3.95
N THR A 36 11.55 -1.46 -2.89
CA THR A 36 12.37 -1.04 -1.75
C THR A 36 12.20 -1.95 -0.54
N SER A 37 11.63 -3.15 -0.73
CA SER A 37 11.41 -4.15 0.33
C SER A 37 10.58 -3.56 1.49
N ALA A 38 11.05 -3.71 2.73
CA ALA A 38 10.31 -3.28 3.91
C ALA A 38 10.01 -1.77 3.94
N ALA A 39 10.81 -0.96 3.25
CA ALA A 39 10.60 0.49 3.19
C ALA A 39 9.46 0.88 2.22
N SER A 40 8.97 -0.04 1.38
CA SER A 40 8.00 0.30 0.34
C SER A 40 6.67 0.82 0.90
N VAL A 41 6.21 0.32 2.03
CA VAL A 41 4.93 0.74 2.62
C VAL A 41 5.01 2.16 3.18
N PRO A 42 5.96 2.52 4.08
CA PRO A 42 6.04 3.88 4.57
C PRO A 42 6.39 4.92 3.50
N LEU A 43 7.19 4.55 2.50
CA LEU A 43 7.50 5.46 1.38
C LEU A 43 6.26 5.74 0.54
N ALA A 44 5.45 4.72 0.26
CA ALA A 44 4.21 4.88 -0.48
C ALA A 44 3.22 5.77 0.28
N MET A 45 3.09 5.58 1.57
CA MET A 45 2.21 6.43 2.40
C MET A 45 2.67 7.88 2.39
N GLU A 46 3.97 8.13 2.54
CA GLU A 46 4.51 9.49 2.52
C GLU A 46 4.22 10.17 1.19
N ARG A 47 4.45 9.48 0.06
CA ARG A 47 4.17 10.03 -1.27
C ARG A 47 2.69 10.36 -1.43
N MET A 48 1.79 9.46 -1.03
CA MET A 48 0.36 9.69 -1.15
C MET A 48 -0.11 10.89 -0.32
N LEU A 49 0.44 11.06 0.89
CA LEU A 49 0.17 12.24 1.72
C LEU A 49 0.66 13.51 1.04
N ARG A 50 1.89 13.50 0.55
CA ARG A 50 2.50 14.67 -0.09
C ARG A 50 1.75 15.09 -1.35
N GLU A 51 1.22 14.14 -2.12
CA GLU A 51 0.50 14.40 -3.35
C GLU A 51 -1.01 14.59 -3.16
N GLY A 52 -1.50 14.51 -1.93
CA GLY A 52 -2.88 14.75 -1.62
C GLY A 52 -3.84 13.61 -1.98
N GLU A 53 -3.33 12.41 -2.23
CA GLU A 53 -4.17 11.25 -2.55
C GLU A 53 -4.86 10.69 -1.32
N ILE A 54 -4.28 10.91 -0.14
CA ILE A 54 -4.84 10.51 1.16
C ILE A 54 -4.74 11.69 2.12
N GLU A 55 -5.53 11.63 3.21
CA GLU A 55 -5.60 12.71 4.18
C GLU A 55 -5.10 12.25 5.55
N SER A 56 -4.43 13.16 6.25
CA SER A 56 -4.05 12.98 7.63
C SER A 56 -5.30 12.70 8.49
N GLY A 57 -5.20 11.74 9.38
CA GLY A 57 -6.32 11.35 10.26
C GLY A 57 -7.23 10.27 9.68
N GLY A 58 -7.10 9.93 8.38
CA GLY A 58 -7.83 8.81 7.79
C GLY A 58 -7.26 7.46 8.21
N LEU A 59 -7.90 6.38 7.75
CA LEU A 59 -7.45 5.03 8.02
C LEU A 59 -6.77 4.42 6.79
N ALA A 60 -5.71 3.68 7.00
CA ALA A 60 -5.01 2.96 5.94
C ALA A 60 -4.86 1.49 6.31
N LEU A 61 -5.12 0.62 5.34
CA LEU A 61 -4.81 -0.81 5.44
C LEU A 61 -3.45 -1.03 4.81
N GLN A 62 -2.51 -1.53 5.60
CA GLN A 62 -1.15 -1.84 5.14
C GLN A 62 -0.93 -3.35 5.16
N ILE A 63 -0.35 -3.88 4.09
CA ILE A 63 0.01 -5.30 4.00
C ILE A 63 1.47 -5.41 3.58
N GLY A 64 2.25 -6.10 4.40
CA GLY A 64 3.65 -6.39 4.12
C GLY A 64 3.90 -7.88 3.93
N PHE A 65 4.88 -8.22 3.10
CA PHE A 65 5.31 -9.59 2.87
C PHE A 65 6.81 -9.70 3.17
N GLY A 66 7.21 -10.84 3.72
CA GLY A 66 8.60 -11.15 3.96
C GLY A 66 8.98 -12.51 3.37
N ALA A 67 10.27 -12.81 3.35
CA ALA A 67 10.78 -14.12 2.94
C ALA A 67 10.22 -15.22 3.86
N GLY A 68 10.00 -16.42 3.34
CA GLY A 68 9.45 -17.53 4.10
C GLY A 68 7.94 -17.49 4.26
N LEU A 69 7.23 -16.80 3.34
CA LEU A 69 5.78 -16.69 3.31
C LEU A 69 5.17 -16.03 4.57
N VAL A 70 5.94 -15.18 5.21
CA VAL A 70 5.43 -14.37 6.32
C VAL A 70 4.78 -13.12 5.76
N TRP A 71 3.54 -12.87 6.16
CA TRP A 71 2.85 -11.63 5.82
C TRP A 71 2.18 -11.04 7.05
N ALA A 72 1.98 -9.74 7.05
CA ALA A 72 1.32 -9.04 8.13
C ALA A 72 0.44 -7.94 7.56
N ALA A 73 -0.71 -7.75 8.18
CA ALA A 73 -1.64 -6.70 7.82
C ALA A 73 -2.02 -5.89 9.05
N GLN A 74 -2.18 -4.59 8.89
CA GLN A 74 -2.62 -3.72 9.97
C GLN A 74 -3.40 -2.53 9.43
N VAL A 75 -4.33 -2.03 10.24
CA VAL A 75 -5.03 -0.77 9.97
C VAL A 75 -4.40 0.29 10.84
N VAL A 76 -3.98 1.38 10.23
CA VAL A 76 -3.31 2.49 10.95
C VAL A 76 -4.02 3.79 10.64
N THR A 77 -3.90 4.75 11.57
CA THR A 77 -4.31 6.12 11.31
C THR A 77 -3.20 6.83 10.53
N ILE A 78 -3.59 7.49 9.45
CA ILE A 78 -2.64 8.25 8.62
C ILE A 78 -2.14 9.46 9.41
N PRO A 79 -0.82 9.62 9.52
CA PRO A 79 -0.23 10.75 10.28
C PRO A 79 -0.68 12.11 9.83
#